data_caf8e46e3c1b2343fae118ff5300b491
#
_entry.id   caf8e46e3c1b2343fae118ff5300b491
#
_cell.length_a   1.000
_cell.length_b   1.000
_cell.length_c   1.000
_cell.angle_alpha   90.00
_cell.angle_beta   90.00
_cell.angle_gamma   90.00
#
_symmetry.space_group_name_H-M   'P 1'
#
loop_
_entity.id
_entity.type
_entity.pdbx_description
1 polymer ?
#
loop_
_entity_poly.entity_id
_entity_poly.type
_entity_poly.pdbx_seq_one_letter_code
_entity_poly.pdbx_strand_id
1 'polypeptide(L)'
;MRVSIPRRKFLSFLSASIAFTSSANRLVSEEDGRPPVQRPRSTDGDDRFEPQWDEQFTLTVGNQGADINGNSDRALQAAVDYVNRMGGGTVHIMPGKFTLRNSVVLPSRIRIKGSGADTLITKGESVTANISEDSDWYDQEITLKDAKNFQVGDAVFIQVRNASHDGLDTIKRTLVSRSGNRFKLNDGLRKNVWLKGKPTATSVFPLFSSEHTADVRIEDVVLDGNRANNVNMNGNYGGCIFLQDCNRYTMNNVTARNYNGDGISFQICHDIVVENCHCHGNQDLGVHPGSGSQRPLIRHNKLHDNGIGIFWCWGVRYGLAEHNSIQRNRNFGISIGHCDTDNIMRFNTVVDSGKVGILFRDDARGKDFWANRNVIEDNKIINSGAADGIGILIEGQTRDTQVRNNVIIEKRGPMNRIAIKIQKDVGNLKL
;
A
#
# COMPACT_ATOMS: atom_id res chain seq x y z
N MET A 1 -66.27 31.44 -3.95
CA MET A 1 -65.35 31.96 -2.94
C MET A 1 -63.91 31.51 -3.32
N ARG A 2 -63.13 32.44 -3.85
CA ARG A 2 -61.69 32.19 -4.11
C ARG A 2 -60.92 32.70 -2.90
N VAL A 3 -60.18 31.81 -2.23
CA VAL A 3 -59.25 32.19 -1.18
C VAL A 3 -57.87 32.36 -1.75
N SER A 4 -57.38 33.58 -1.75
CA SER A 4 -56.05 33.99 -2.16
C SER A 4 -55.05 33.78 -1.00
N ILE A 5 -54.04 33.00 -1.19
CA ILE A 5 -52.90 32.83 -0.25
C ILE A 5 -51.77 33.77 -0.68
N PRO A 6 -51.26 34.65 0.17
CA PRO A 6 -50.21 35.60 -0.25
C PRO A 6 -48.83 34.93 -0.38
N ARG A 7 -48.20 35.30 -1.49
CA ARG A 7 -46.89 34.81 -1.95
C ARG A 7 -45.67 35.09 -1.05
N ARG A 8 -45.83 35.62 0.12
CA ARG A 8 -44.71 36.06 0.98
C ARG A 8 -44.26 35.09 2.07
N LYS A 9 -44.89 33.92 2.24
CA LYS A 9 -44.46 32.92 3.25
C LYS A 9 -43.76 31.71 2.71
N PHE A 10 -43.50 31.61 1.39
CA PHE A 10 -42.84 30.45 0.75
C PHE A 10 -41.32 30.64 0.57
N LEU A 11 -40.80 31.85 0.77
CA LEU A 11 -39.34 32.15 0.60
C LEU A 11 -38.53 32.08 1.88
N SER A 12 -39.14 31.91 3.03
CA SER A 12 -38.40 31.79 4.33
C SER A 12 -38.08 30.36 4.75
N PHE A 13 -38.59 29.35 4.05
CA PHE A 13 -38.27 27.94 4.34
C PHE A 13 -37.18 27.35 3.43
N LEU A 14 -36.77 28.02 2.34
CA LEU A 14 -35.70 27.53 1.49
C LEU A 14 -34.29 28.00 1.88
N SER A 15 -34.19 29.03 2.73
CA SER A 15 -32.87 29.53 3.18
C SER A 15 -32.32 28.82 4.42
N ALA A 16 -33.12 28.04 5.11
CA ALA A 16 -32.65 27.26 6.28
C ALA A 16 -32.10 25.87 5.92
N SER A 17 -32.46 25.34 4.75
CA SER A 17 -32.00 24.00 4.32
C SER A 17 -30.64 23.99 3.60
N ILE A 18 -30.12 25.15 3.18
CA ILE A 18 -28.83 25.25 2.48
C ILE A 18 -27.66 25.50 3.43
N ALA A 19 -27.94 25.97 4.65
CA ALA A 19 -26.91 26.23 5.65
C ALA A 19 -26.47 24.98 6.45
N PHE A 20 -27.24 23.89 6.40
CA PHE A 20 -26.90 22.65 7.15
C PHE A 20 -26.04 21.65 6.37
N THR A 21 -25.92 21.78 5.04
CA THR A 21 -25.10 20.85 4.25
C THR A 21 -23.64 21.27 4.10
N SER A 22 -23.29 22.50 4.45
CA SER A 22 -21.90 22.96 4.36
C SER A 22 -21.09 22.84 5.66
N SER A 23 -21.75 22.58 6.80
CA SER A 23 -21.08 22.44 8.09
C SER A 23 -20.77 20.97 8.45
N ALA A 24 -21.47 20.01 7.88
CA ALA A 24 -21.18 18.59 8.13
C ALA A 24 -19.87 18.12 7.43
N ASN A 25 -19.53 18.68 6.27
CA ASN A 25 -18.31 18.32 5.54
C ASN A 25 -17.02 18.93 6.11
N ARG A 26 -17.08 19.78 7.13
CA ARG A 26 -15.90 20.34 7.80
C ARG A 26 -15.46 19.58 9.04
N LEU A 27 -16.31 18.74 9.60
CA LEU A 27 -16.05 18.13 10.90
C LEU A 27 -15.27 16.80 10.86
N VAL A 28 -15.23 16.11 9.73
CA VAL A 28 -14.55 14.80 9.67
C VAL A 28 -13.05 14.90 9.36
N SER A 29 -12.57 15.99 8.76
CA SER A 29 -11.14 16.16 8.44
C SER A 29 -10.30 16.78 9.58
N GLU A 30 -10.92 17.34 10.62
CA GLU A 30 -10.19 17.94 11.75
C GLU A 30 -9.86 16.94 12.88
N GLU A 31 -10.55 15.81 12.98
CA GLU A 31 -10.37 14.87 14.09
C GLU A 31 -9.11 14.02 14.02
N ASP A 32 -8.53 13.76 12.84
CA ASP A 32 -7.38 12.86 12.68
C ASP A 32 -6.05 13.58 12.36
N GLY A 33 -6.08 14.90 12.23
CA GLY A 33 -4.88 15.73 12.01
C GLY A 33 -4.30 15.68 10.60
N ARG A 34 -4.98 15.07 9.63
CA ARG A 34 -4.58 15.11 8.22
C ARG A 34 -4.83 16.50 7.60
N PRO A 35 -3.99 16.93 6.63
CA PRO A 35 -4.23 18.17 5.91
C PRO A 35 -5.57 18.17 5.16
N PRO A 36 -6.31 19.29 5.13
CA PRO A 36 -7.53 19.39 4.34
C PRO A 36 -7.23 19.35 2.84
N VAL A 37 -8.06 18.65 2.10
CA VAL A 37 -7.95 18.54 0.64
C VAL A 37 -8.39 19.86 0.00
N GLN A 38 -7.50 20.49 -0.75
CA GLN A 38 -7.76 21.76 -1.45
C GLN A 38 -8.27 21.57 -2.87
N ARG A 39 -7.88 20.49 -3.51
CA ARG A 39 -8.28 20.14 -4.88
C ARG A 39 -8.60 18.65 -4.94
N PRO A 40 -9.78 18.24 -4.49
CA PRO A 40 -10.14 16.84 -4.48
C PRO A 40 -10.23 16.28 -5.90
N ARG A 41 -9.92 15.02 -6.05
CA ARG A 41 -10.21 14.26 -7.26
C ARG A 41 -11.70 13.92 -7.29
N SER A 42 -12.26 13.64 -8.47
CA SER A 42 -13.67 13.30 -8.62
C SER A 42 -14.09 12.03 -7.86
N THR A 43 -13.11 11.19 -7.52
CA THR A 43 -13.31 9.96 -6.74
C THR A 43 -13.00 10.12 -5.25
N ASP A 44 -12.60 11.32 -4.84
CA ASP A 44 -12.30 11.62 -3.44
C ASP A 44 -13.58 11.97 -2.68
N GLY A 45 -13.53 11.79 -1.39
CA GLY A 45 -14.49 12.39 -0.48
C GLY A 45 -15.85 11.73 -0.44
N ASP A 46 -15.89 10.45 -0.70
CA ASP A 46 -17.04 9.69 -0.31
C ASP A 46 -17.04 9.56 1.22
N ASP A 47 -17.92 10.30 1.87
CA ASP A 47 -18.04 10.42 3.32
C ASP A 47 -18.68 9.18 3.98
N ARG A 48 -18.66 8.06 3.33
CA ARG A 48 -19.20 6.84 3.90
C ARG A 48 -18.35 6.39 5.07
N PHE A 49 -19.03 6.16 6.18
CA PHE A 49 -18.40 5.58 7.35
C PHE A 49 -18.03 4.12 7.09
N GLU A 50 -16.97 3.68 7.78
CA GLU A 50 -16.62 2.26 7.84
C GLU A 50 -17.86 1.44 8.26
N PRO A 51 -18.11 0.27 7.66
CA PRO A 51 -19.23 -0.58 8.05
C PRO A 51 -19.24 -0.93 9.54
N GLN A 52 -20.42 -1.09 10.13
CA GLN A 52 -20.59 -1.57 11.49
C GLN A 52 -20.34 -3.09 11.53
N TRP A 53 -19.09 -3.48 11.60
CA TRP A 53 -18.66 -4.86 11.42
C TRP A 53 -19.29 -5.87 12.37
N ASP A 54 -19.61 -5.44 13.61
CA ASP A 54 -20.18 -6.33 14.61
C ASP A 54 -21.68 -6.62 14.39
N GLU A 55 -22.34 -5.86 13.53
CA GLU A 55 -23.72 -6.09 13.07
C GLU A 55 -23.78 -6.92 11.79
N GLN A 56 -22.64 -7.23 11.17
CA GLN A 56 -22.58 -7.92 9.91
C GLN A 56 -22.31 -9.42 10.09
N PHE A 57 -22.59 -10.18 9.03
CA PHE A 57 -22.34 -11.60 8.98
C PHE A 57 -20.88 -11.94 9.24
N THR A 58 -20.62 -12.95 10.06
CA THR A 58 -19.27 -13.45 10.33
C THR A 58 -19.19 -14.93 9.93
N LEU A 59 -18.15 -15.27 9.17
CA LEU A 59 -17.79 -16.62 8.78
C LEU A 59 -16.40 -16.96 9.32
N THR A 60 -16.25 -18.13 9.91
CA THR A 60 -14.95 -18.61 10.40
C THR A 60 -14.25 -19.48 9.36
N VAL A 61 -12.92 -19.37 9.26
CA VAL A 61 -12.07 -20.25 8.46
C VAL A 61 -10.86 -20.69 9.27
N GLY A 62 -10.54 -21.98 9.23
CA GLY A 62 -9.47 -22.55 10.05
C GLY A 62 -9.14 -23.99 9.69
N ASN A 63 -8.13 -24.55 10.37
CA ASN A 63 -7.71 -25.94 10.13
C ASN A 63 -8.79 -26.95 10.49
N GLN A 64 -9.50 -26.71 11.58
CA GLN A 64 -10.57 -27.58 12.12
C GLN A 64 -11.55 -26.73 12.94
N GLY A 65 -12.82 -27.19 13.02
CA GLY A 65 -13.83 -26.56 13.87
C GLY A 65 -14.30 -25.18 13.41
N ALA A 66 -14.03 -24.81 12.17
CA ALA A 66 -14.50 -23.60 11.53
C ALA A 66 -15.66 -23.90 10.57
N ASP A 67 -16.40 -22.90 10.14
CA ASP A 67 -17.42 -23.03 9.10
C ASP A 67 -16.81 -23.53 7.79
N ILE A 68 -15.61 -23.04 7.44
CA ILE A 68 -14.81 -23.56 6.33
C ILE A 68 -13.50 -24.11 6.90
N ASN A 69 -13.28 -25.42 6.72
CA ASN A 69 -12.05 -26.07 7.14
C ASN A 69 -11.02 -26.11 6.01
N GLY A 70 -9.82 -25.58 6.28
CA GLY A 70 -8.70 -25.55 5.35
C GLY A 70 -7.66 -24.52 5.73
N ASN A 71 -6.45 -24.64 5.16
CA ASN A 71 -5.29 -23.81 5.48
C ASN A 71 -4.56 -23.30 4.23
N SER A 72 -5.27 -23.08 3.16
CA SER A 72 -4.75 -22.61 1.88
C SER A 72 -5.48 -21.35 1.40
N ASP A 73 -4.94 -20.73 0.34
CA ASP A 73 -5.62 -19.66 -0.38
C ASP A 73 -7.05 -20.02 -0.81
N ARG A 74 -7.29 -21.28 -1.18
CA ARG A 74 -8.62 -21.76 -1.60
C ARG A 74 -9.65 -21.66 -0.48
N ALA A 75 -9.29 -22.07 0.73
CA ALA A 75 -10.19 -21.99 1.89
C ALA A 75 -10.46 -20.54 2.27
N LEU A 76 -9.42 -19.69 2.31
CA LEU A 76 -9.55 -18.27 2.60
C LEU A 76 -10.38 -17.55 1.54
N GLN A 77 -10.12 -17.82 0.25
CA GLN A 77 -10.87 -17.18 -0.84
C GLN A 77 -12.34 -17.63 -0.85
N ALA A 78 -12.63 -18.92 -0.60
CA ALA A 78 -13.99 -19.40 -0.51
C ALA A 78 -14.78 -18.71 0.62
N ALA A 79 -14.12 -18.47 1.77
CA ALA A 79 -14.72 -17.71 2.87
C ALA A 79 -15.02 -16.27 2.47
N VAL A 80 -14.05 -15.59 1.85
CA VAL A 80 -14.19 -14.22 1.35
C VAL A 80 -15.33 -14.12 0.33
N ASP A 81 -15.36 -15.02 -0.64
CA ASP A 81 -16.39 -15.03 -1.70
C ASP A 81 -17.80 -15.28 -1.12
N TYR A 82 -17.91 -16.15 -0.12
CA TYR A 82 -19.19 -16.40 0.54
C TYR A 82 -19.69 -15.16 1.29
N VAL A 83 -18.82 -14.54 2.11
CA VAL A 83 -19.17 -13.32 2.84
C VAL A 83 -19.51 -12.17 1.88
N ASN A 84 -18.78 -12.04 0.76
CA ASN A 84 -19.09 -11.07 -0.28
C ASN A 84 -20.50 -11.26 -0.86
N ARG A 85 -20.93 -12.51 -1.08
CA ARG A 85 -22.30 -12.81 -1.54
C ARG A 85 -23.39 -12.43 -0.53
N MET A 86 -23.04 -12.36 0.76
CA MET A 86 -23.93 -11.87 1.81
C MET A 86 -24.01 -10.33 1.88
N GLY A 87 -23.32 -9.64 0.99
CA GLY A 87 -23.30 -8.17 0.95
C GLY A 87 -22.14 -7.55 1.74
N GLY A 88 -21.23 -8.36 2.25
CA GLY A 88 -20.10 -7.99 3.08
C GLY A 88 -20.17 -8.61 4.48
N GLY A 89 -19.15 -8.35 5.29
CA GLY A 89 -19.05 -8.87 6.66
C GLY A 89 -17.63 -9.30 7.03
N THR A 90 -17.52 -10.15 8.03
CA THR A 90 -16.25 -10.57 8.61
C THR A 90 -15.88 -11.99 8.20
N VAL A 91 -14.66 -12.17 7.69
CA VAL A 91 -13.97 -13.46 7.64
C VAL A 91 -13.05 -13.54 8.85
N HIS A 92 -13.40 -14.35 9.82
CA HIS A 92 -12.58 -14.59 11.00
C HIS A 92 -11.66 -15.80 10.75
N ILE A 93 -10.37 -15.51 10.61
CA ILE A 93 -9.34 -16.53 10.41
C ILE A 93 -8.88 -17.03 11.78
N MET A 94 -9.22 -18.26 12.08
CA MET A 94 -8.87 -18.90 13.35
C MET A 94 -7.34 -19.11 13.50
N PRO A 95 -6.85 -19.37 14.72
CA PRO A 95 -5.45 -19.68 14.94
C PRO A 95 -4.96 -20.80 14.01
N GLY A 96 -3.77 -20.61 13.44
CA GLY A 96 -3.16 -21.60 12.56
C GLY A 96 -2.22 -21.01 11.52
N LYS A 97 -1.57 -21.91 10.78
CA LYS A 97 -0.71 -21.54 9.65
C LYS A 97 -1.42 -21.84 8.33
N PHE A 98 -1.53 -20.81 7.50
CA PHE A 98 -2.12 -20.87 6.17
C PHE A 98 -1.03 -20.66 5.13
N THR A 99 -0.86 -21.60 4.20
CA THR A 99 0.16 -21.51 3.15
C THR A 99 -0.49 -21.27 1.81
N LEU A 100 -0.19 -20.15 1.20
CA LEU A 100 -0.81 -19.68 -0.03
C LEU A 100 0.03 -20.04 -1.26
N ARG A 101 -0.66 -20.30 -2.37
CA ARG A 101 -0.12 -20.40 -3.72
C ARG A 101 -0.68 -19.34 -4.65
N ASN A 102 -1.66 -18.58 -4.19
CA ASN A 102 -2.23 -17.43 -4.86
C ASN A 102 -2.62 -16.37 -3.84
N SER A 103 -2.78 -15.15 -4.30
CA SER A 103 -3.31 -14.05 -3.50
C SER A 103 -4.74 -14.32 -3.08
N VAL A 104 -5.09 -13.95 -1.86
CA VAL A 104 -6.49 -13.79 -1.47
C VAL A 104 -6.94 -12.40 -1.91
N VAL A 105 -7.90 -12.37 -2.84
CA VAL A 105 -8.45 -11.14 -3.41
C VAL A 105 -9.63 -10.67 -2.57
N LEU A 106 -9.54 -9.44 -2.06
CA LEU A 106 -10.55 -8.88 -1.16
C LEU A 106 -11.50 -7.95 -1.94
N PRO A 107 -12.79 -8.28 -2.03
CA PRO A 107 -13.82 -7.37 -2.54
C PRO A 107 -14.16 -6.28 -1.53
N SER A 108 -15.02 -5.35 -1.91
CA SER A 108 -15.51 -4.28 -1.01
C SER A 108 -16.31 -4.83 0.17
N ARG A 109 -16.30 -4.10 1.29
CA ARG A 109 -17.07 -4.39 2.51
C ARG A 109 -16.71 -5.72 3.18
N ILE A 110 -15.41 -6.03 3.19
CA ILE A 110 -14.87 -7.22 3.85
C ILE A 110 -13.99 -6.81 5.03
N ARG A 111 -14.22 -7.44 6.17
CA ARG A 111 -13.29 -7.43 7.30
C ARG A 111 -12.58 -8.77 7.36
N ILE A 112 -11.25 -8.75 7.28
CA ILE A 112 -10.40 -9.89 7.60
C ILE A 112 -9.93 -9.72 9.03
N LYS A 113 -10.30 -10.64 9.89
CA LYS A 113 -9.90 -10.63 11.30
C LYS A 113 -9.15 -11.92 11.63
N GLY A 114 -7.91 -11.81 12.06
CA GLY A 114 -7.15 -12.93 12.59
C GLY A 114 -7.29 -13.07 14.11
N SER A 115 -6.42 -13.89 14.69
CA SER A 115 -6.28 -14.10 16.15
C SER A 115 -4.92 -13.61 16.64
N GLY A 116 -4.47 -12.47 16.12
CA GLY A 116 -3.16 -11.89 16.45
C GLY A 116 -1.99 -12.73 15.95
N ALA A 117 -1.02 -12.96 16.81
CA ALA A 117 0.19 -13.73 16.48
C ALA A 117 -0.08 -15.20 16.13
N ASP A 118 -1.21 -15.73 16.55
CA ASP A 118 -1.58 -17.12 16.33
C ASP A 118 -2.15 -17.38 14.93
N THR A 119 -2.51 -16.34 14.18
CA THR A 119 -2.92 -16.45 12.78
C THR A 119 -1.75 -16.07 11.87
N LEU A 120 -1.10 -17.05 11.27
CA LEU A 120 0.02 -16.88 10.35
C LEU A 120 -0.38 -17.24 8.92
N ILE A 121 -0.35 -16.25 8.04
CA ILE A 121 -0.53 -16.43 6.60
C ILE A 121 0.85 -16.29 5.93
N THR A 122 1.27 -17.33 5.20
CA THR A 122 2.56 -17.33 4.51
C THR A 122 2.41 -17.81 3.08
N LYS A 123 3.37 -17.52 2.22
CA LYS A 123 3.38 -18.07 0.86
C LYS A 123 4.39 -19.21 0.70
N GLY A 124 4.10 -20.13 -0.21
CA GLY A 124 5.03 -21.18 -0.63
C GLY A 124 6.30 -20.61 -1.29
N GLU A 125 7.22 -21.47 -1.64
CA GLU A 125 8.39 -21.10 -2.46
C GLU A 125 7.95 -20.64 -3.85
N SER A 126 8.64 -19.63 -4.37
CA SER A 126 8.45 -19.24 -5.77
C SER A 126 9.23 -20.15 -6.70
N VAL A 127 8.61 -20.51 -7.81
CA VAL A 127 9.24 -21.19 -8.92
C VAL A 127 9.20 -20.32 -10.17
N THR A 128 10.25 -20.38 -10.98
CA THR A 128 10.36 -19.63 -12.23
C THR A 128 10.57 -20.60 -13.39
N ALA A 129 9.84 -20.39 -14.47
CA ALA A 129 10.03 -21.10 -15.73
C ALA A 129 10.09 -20.11 -16.90
N ASN A 130 10.89 -20.43 -17.90
CA ASN A 130 10.82 -19.74 -19.19
C ASN A 130 9.53 -20.11 -19.91
N ILE A 131 8.95 -19.16 -20.62
CA ILE A 131 7.87 -19.40 -21.58
C ILE A 131 8.50 -19.91 -22.87
N SER A 132 7.91 -20.90 -23.51
CA SER A 132 8.48 -21.64 -24.66
C SER A 132 7.75 -21.41 -25.99
N GLU A 133 6.62 -20.69 -25.97
CA GLU A 133 5.85 -20.33 -27.16
C GLU A 133 5.47 -18.85 -27.13
N ASP A 134 5.40 -18.23 -28.30
CA ASP A 134 4.90 -16.85 -28.41
C ASP A 134 3.41 -16.79 -28.06
N SER A 135 3.02 -15.73 -27.38
CA SER A 135 1.62 -15.40 -27.12
C SER A 135 1.40 -13.91 -27.38
N ASP A 136 0.29 -13.58 -28.04
CA ASP A 136 -0.07 -12.22 -28.36
C ASP A 136 -0.89 -11.56 -27.25
N TRP A 137 -1.01 -10.27 -27.28
CA TRP A 137 -1.70 -9.45 -26.24
C TRP A 137 -3.15 -9.84 -26.00
N TYR A 138 -3.82 -10.46 -26.94
CA TYR A 138 -5.21 -10.95 -26.87
C TYR A 138 -5.30 -12.41 -26.40
N ASP A 139 -4.20 -13.15 -26.37
CA ASP A 139 -4.19 -14.54 -25.94
C ASP A 139 -4.48 -14.64 -24.43
N GLN A 140 -5.06 -15.76 -24.05
CA GLN A 140 -5.40 -16.09 -22.66
C GLN A 140 -4.70 -17.39 -22.26
N GLU A 141 -3.47 -17.57 -22.71
CA GLU A 141 -2.67 -18.76 -22.41
C GLU A 141 -1.17 -18.49 -22.48
N ILE A 142 -0.42 -19.37 -21.83
CA ILE A 142 1.05 -19.46 -21.92
C ILE A 142 1.47 -20.92 -21.95
N THR A 143 2.60 -21.21 -22.63
CA THR A 143 3.25 -22.51 -22.58
C THR A 143 4.59 -22.40 -21.85
N LEU A 144 4.77 -23.15 -20.76
CA LEU A 144 6.00 -23.14 -19.97
C LEU A 144 6.99 -24.18 -20.51
N LYS A 145 8.27 -23.84 -20.49
CA LYS A 145 9.33 -24.80 -20.86
C LYS A 145 9.41 -25.96 -19.86
N ASP A 146 9.25 -25.68 -18.58
CA ASP A 146 9.14 -26.65 -17.48
C ASP A 146 7.95 -26.27 -16.58
N ALA A 147 6.92 -27.09 -16.60
CA ALA A 147 5.69 -26.87 -15.86
C ALA A 147 5.56 -27.75 -14.59
N LYS A 148 6.63 -28.50 -14.22
CA LYS A 148 6.58 -29.51 -13.16
C LYS A 148 6.06 -28.98 -11.84
N ASN A 149 6.47 -27.78 -11.44
CA ASN A 149 6.16 -27.19 -10.14
C ASN A 149 5.00 -26.19 -10.18
N PHE A 150 4.34 -26.03 -11.34
CA PHE A 150 3.15 -25.21 -11.50
C PHE A 150 1.89 -26.06 -11.52
N GLN A 151 0.83 -25.55 -10.93
CA GLN A 151 -0.49 -26.19 -10.91
C GLN A 151 -1.61 -25.18 -11.17
N VAL A 152 -2.77 -25.72 -11.53
CA VAL A 152 -4.00 -24.91 -11.63
C VAL A 152 -4.33 -24.30 -10.27
N GLY A 153 -4.59 -23.00 -10.26
CA GLY A 153 -4.79 -22.19 -9.07
C GLY A 153 -3.60 -21.33 -8.69
N ASP A 154 -2.39 -21.60 -9.22
CA ASP A 154 -1.22 -20.78 -8.91
C ASP A 154 -1.34 -19.39 -9.53
N ALA A 155 -0.94 -18.39 -8.76
CA ALA A 155 -0.65 -17.07 -9.31
C ALA A 155 0.65 -17.11 -10.11
N VAL A 156 0.69 -16.36 -11.20
CA VAL A 156 1.88 -16.15 -12.00
C VAL A 156 2.14 -14.68 -12.29
N PHE A 157 3.39 -14.31 -12.14
CA PHE A 157 3.96 -13.03 -12.48
C PHE A 157 4.79 -13.21 -13.75
N ILE A 158 4.26 -12.76 -14.89
CA ILE A 158 4.90 -12.90 -16.20
C ILE A 158 5.67 -11.63 -16.47
N GLN A 159 6.93 -11.78 -16.85
CA GLN A 159 7.79 -10.68 -17.24
C GLN A 159 8.38 -10.92 -18.61
N VAL A 160 8.37 -9.90 -19.46
CA VAL A 160 8.88 -9.94 -20.83
C VAL A 160 9.44 -8.58 -21.22
N ARG A 161 10.62 -8.56 -21.88
CA ARG A 161 11.12 -7.33 -22.51
C ARG A 161 10.31 -7.03 -23.76
N ASN A 162 9.75 -5.84 -23.80
CA ASN A 162 9.01 -5.39 -24.97
C ASN A 162 9.95 -4.71 -25.97
N ALA A 163 9.99 -5.22 -27.19
CA ALA A 163 10.86 -4.68 -28.23
C ALA A 163 10.46 -3.28 -28.73
N SER A 164 9.22 -2.86 -28.48
CA SER A 164 8.71 -1.57 -28.97
C SER A 164 9.05 -0.38 -28.06
N HIS A 165 9.38 -0.60 -26.79
CA HIS A 165 9.70 0.48 -25.86
C HIS A 165 10.88 0.19 -24.91
N ASP A 166 11.66 -0.84 -25.19
CA ASP A 166 12.83 -1.29 -24.40
C ASP A 166 12.54 -1.43 -22.87
N GLY A 167 11.29 -1.65 -22.53
CA GLY A 167 10.83 -1.80 -21.17
C GLY A 167 10.55 -3.25 -20.79
N LEU A 168 10.44 -3.48 -19.48
CA LEU A 168 9.99 -4.74 -18.93
C LEU A 168 8.48 -4.67 -18.69
N ASP A 169 7.72 -5.40 -19.51
CA ASP A 169 6.29 -5.58 -19.26
C ASP A 169 6.08 -6.63 -18.17
N THR A 170 5.11 -6.35 -17.32
CA THR A 170 4.72 -7.18 -16.18
C THR A 170 3.23 -7.49 -16.25
N ILE A 171 2.88 -8.76 -16.11
CA ILE A 171 1.49 -9.25 -16.18
C ILE A 171 1.25 -10.17 -14.99
N LYS A 172 0.18 -9.93 -14.24
CA LYS A 172 -0.25 -10.76 -13.11
C LYS A 172 -1.46 -11.59 -13.53
N ARG A 173 -1.41 -12.91 -13.41
CA ARG A 173 -2.51 -13.81 -13.80
C ARG A 173 -2.58 -15.00 -12.85
N THR A 174 -3.67 -15.75 -12.96
CA THR A 174 -3.88 -17.04 -12.30
C THR A 174 -3.97 -18.12 -13.36
N LEU A 175 -3.33 -19.27 -13.13
CA LEU A 175 -3.43 -20.47 -13.96
C LEU A 175 -4.75 -21.16 -13.71
N VAL A 176 -5.66 -21.23 -14.69
CA VAL A 176 -7.04 -21.73 -14.48
C VAL A 176 -7.31 -23.09 -15.12
N SER A 177 -6.51 -23.51 -16.09
CA SER A 177 -6.57 -24.89 -16.63
C SER A 177 -5.21 -25.30 -17.20
N ARG A 178 -4.99 -26.60 -17.42
CA ARG A 178 -3.71 -27.16 -17.86
C ARG A 178 -3.88 -28.26 -18.90
N SER A 179 -3.04 -28.23 -19.93
CA SER A 179 -2.83 -29.31 -20.90
C SER A 179 -1.33 -29.47 -21.16
N GLY A 180 -0.71 -30.48 -20.56
CA GLY A 180 0.75 -30.63 -20.61
C GLY A 180 1.46 -29.45 -19.94
N ASN A 181 2.26 -28.71 -20.74
CA ASN A 181 2.95 -27.51 -20.30
C ASN A 181 2.20 -26.20 -20.61
N ARG A 182 1.07 -26.28 -21.32
CA ARG A 182 0.21 -25.15 -21.66
C ARG A 182 -0.81 -24.92 -20.55
N PHE A 183 -0.93 -23.65 -20.13
CA PHE A 183 -1.90 -23.19 -19.15
C PHE A 183 -2.80 -22.11 -19.75
N LYS A 184 -4.10 -22.18 -19.44
CA LYS A 184 -5.02 -21.06 -19.61
C LYS A 184 -4.92 -20.13 -18.40
N LEU A 185 -5.15 -18.85 -18.66
CA LEU A 185 -5.11 -17.76 -17.68
C LEU A 185 -6.53 -17.30 -17.35
N ASN A 186 -6.69 -16.69 -16.19
CA ASN A 186 -8.00 -16.13 -15.77
C ASN A 186 -8.44 -14.92 -16.59
N ASP A 187 -7.52 -14.25 -17.30
CA ASP A 187 -7.80 -13.12 -18.21
C ASP A 187 -6.76 -13.06 -19.33
N GLY A 188 -7.05 -12.30 -20.40
CA GLY A 188 -6.13 -12.06 -21.50
C GLY A 188 -4.82 -11.40 -21.08
N LEU A 189 -3.75 -11.65 -21.79
CA LEU A 189 -2.42 -11.13 -21.47
C LEU A 189 -2.36 -9.60 -21.47
N ARG A 190 -3.02 -8.94 -22.42
CA ARG A 190 -3.03 -7.48 -22.61
C ARG A 190 -1.66 -6.87 -22.96
N LYS A 191 -0.66 -7.72 -23.13
CA LYS A 191 0.71 -7.42 -23.56
C LYS A 191 1.23 -8.60 -24.39
N ASN A 192 2.11 -8.30 -25.36
CA ASN A 192 2.76 -9.36 -26.12
C ASN A 192 3.81 -10.09 -25.27
N VAL A 193 3.76 -11.39 -25.28
CA VAL A 193 4.68 -12.28 -24.55
C VAL A 193 5.46 -13.09 -25.57
N TRP A 194 6.35 -12.43 -26.29
CA TRP A 194 7.14 -13.04 -27.37
C TRP A 194 8.49 -13.55 -26.89
N LEU A 195 8.93 -14.68 -27.41
CA LEU A 195 10.19 -15.35 -27.05
C LEU A 195 11.42 -14.44 -27.26
N LYS A 196 11.36 -13.53 -28.23
CA LYS A 196 12.39 -12.51 -28.44
C LYS A 196 12.65 -11.66 -27.18
N GLY A 197 11.62 -11.41 -26.38
CA GLY A 197 11.69 -10.70 -25.11
C GLY A 197 12.14 -11.56 -23.93
N LYS A 198 12.48 -12.83 -24.14
CA LYS A 198 12.89 -13.80 -23.11
C LYS A 198 11.90 -13.86 -21.94
N PRO A 199 10.62 -14.18 -22.20
CA PRO A 199 9.59 -14.17 -21.19
C PRO A 199 9.79 -15.25 -20.14
N THR A 200 9.45 -14.89 -18.89
CA THR A 200 9.43 -15.80 -17.76
C THR A 200 8.09 -15.73 -17.02
N ALA A 201 7.69 -16.83 -16.42
CA ALA A 201 6.58 -16.89 -15.49
C ALA A 201 7.11 -17.33 -14.12
N THR A 202 6.76 -16.56 -13.08
CA THR A 202 7.20 -16.84 -11.70
C THR A 202 5.99 -16.87 -10.77
N SER A 203 5.93 -17.86 -9.87
CA SER A 203 4.85 -17.97 -8.88
C SER A 203 5.06 -17.05 -7.68
N VAL A 204 4.98 -15.73 -7.91
CA VAL A 204 5.01 -14.71 -6.85
C VAL A 204 3.76 -13.85 -6.90
N PHE A 205 3.29 -13.44 -5.73
CA PHE A 205 2.02 -12.75 -5.57
C PHE A 205 1.95 -12.03 -4.20
N PRO A 206 1.12 -10.99 -4.04
CA PRO A 206 0.74 -10.45 -2.73
C PRO A 206 -0.02 -11.48 -1.91
N LEU A 207 0.14 -11.48 -0.58
CA LEU A 207 -0.68 -12.36 0.28
C LEU A 207 -2.15 -11.93 0.25
N PHE A 208 -2.42 -10.64 0.47
CA PHE A 208 -3.71 -10.02 0.21
C PHE A 208 -3.59 -9.01 -0.92
N SER A 209 -4.57 -8.98 -1.81
CA SER A 209 -4.65 -7.98 -2.88
C SER A 209 -6.07 -7.50 -3.09
N SER A 210 -6.19 -6.28 -3.59
CA SER A 210 -7.46 -5.68 -3.98
C SER A 210 -7.25 -4.70 -5.13
N GLU A 211 -8.25 -4.59 -5.98
CA GLU A 211 -8.29 -3.65 -7.10
C GLU A 211 -9.71 -3.14 -7.29
N HIS A 212 -9.88 -1.82 -7.42
CA HIS A 212 -11.18 -1.14 -7.59
C HIS A 212 -12.21 -1.43 -6.49
N THR A 213 -11.78 -1.50 -5.23
CA THR A 213 -12.62 -1.86 -4.09
C THR A 213 -12.54 -0.82 -2.97
N ALA A 214 -13.49 -0.87 -2.04
CA ALA A 214 -13.57 0.08 -0.93
C ALA A 214 -14.15 -0.56 0.34
N ASP A 215 -13.96 0.13 1.48
CA ASP A 215 -14.55 -0.23 2.76
C ASP A 215 -14.08 -1.61 3.26
N VAL A 216 -12.77 -1.78 3.37
CA VAL A 216 -12.16 -3.04 3.83
C VAL A 216 -11.32 -2.82 5.07
N ARG A 217 -11.38 -3.78 6.00
CA ARG A 217 -10.56 -3.81 7.20
C ARG A 217 -9.75 -5.09 7.28
N ILE A 218 -8.46 -4.98 7.61
CA ILE A 218 -7.57 -6.12 7.85
C ILE A 218 -6.97 -5.94 9.23
N GLU A 219 -7.17 -6.89 10.13
CA GLU A 219 -6.71 -6.75 11.50
C GLU A 219 -6.27 -8.06 12.15
N ASP A 220 -5.41 -7.93 13.15
CA ASP A 220 -4.98 -9.03 14.03
C ASP A 220 -4.39 -10.24 13.29
N VAL A 221 -3.52 -10.04 12.30
CA VAL A 221 -2.96 -11.12 11.47
C VAL A 221 -1.46 -10.94 11.22
N VAL A 222 -0.75 -12.06 11.13
CA VAL A 222 0.65 -12.11 10.71
C VAL A 222 0.75 -12.56 9.25
N LEU A 223 1.32 -11.73 8.41
CA LEU A 223 1.62 -11.98 7.00
C LEU A 223 3.13 -12.17 6.84
N ASP A 224 3.57 -13.34 6.42
CA ASP A 224 4.98 -13.67 6.22
C ASP A 224 5.25 -14.02 4.76
N GLY A 225 6.05 -13.18 4.10
CA GLY A 225 6.36 -13.32 2.67
C GLY A 225 7.31 -14.47 2.33
N ASN A 226 7.87 -15.19 3.31
CA ASN A 226 8.84 -16.26 3.09
C ASN A 226 10.00 -15.83 2.17
N ARG A 227 10.57 -14.65 2.45
CA ARG A 227 11.53 -13.95 1.58
C ARG A 227 12.70 -14.80 1.14
N ALA A 228 13.22 -15.64 2.03
CA ALA A 228 14.39 -16.47 1.74
C ALA A 228 14.16 -17.43 0.55
N ASN A 229 12.91 -17.82 0.29
CA ASN A 229 12.52 -18.77 -0.74
C ASN A 229 11.73 -18.12 -1.90
N ASN A 230 11.75 -16.80 -1.99
CA ASN A 230 10.99 -16.07 -3.00
C ASN A 230 11.84 -15.03 -3.71
N VAL A 231 11.64 -14.88 -5.02
CA VAL A 231 12.26 -13.81 -5.79
C VAL A 231 11.63 -12.46 -5.46
N ASN A 232 12.33 -11.36 -5.77
CA ASN A 232 11.83 -10.01 -5.57
C ASN A 232 10.61 -9.73 -6.44
N MET A 233 9.64 -9.01 -5.86
CA MET A 233 8.49 -8.46 -6.55
C MET A 233 8.39 -6.97 -6.20
N ASN A 234 8.60 -6.11 -7.20
CA ASN A 234 8.59 -4.66 -7.02
C ASN A 234 7.25 -4.17 -6.41
N GLY A 235 7.32 -3.22 -5.50
CA GLY A 235 6.18 -2.70 -4.75
C GLY A 235 5.08 -2.04 -5.58
N ASN A 236 5.36 -1.67 -6.84
CA ASN A 236 4.33 -1.23 -7.78
C ASN A 236 3.40 -2.37 -8.24
N TYR A 237 3.73 -3.61 -7.95
CA TYR A 237 2.99 -4.81 -8.35
C TYR A 237 2.60 -5.71 -7.19
N GLY A 238 3.25 -5.56 -6.03
CA GLY A 238 3.00 -6.45 -4.89
C GLY A 238 3.57 -5.98 -3.55
N GLY A 239 3.15 -6.66 -2.52
CA GLY A 239 3.55 -6.52 -1.12
C GLY A 239 2.96 -7.66 -0.29
N CYS A 240 3.19 -7.73 1.02
CA CYS A 240 2.35 -8.60 1.83
C CYS A 240 0.87 -8.24 1.62
N ILE A 241 0.56 -6.94 1.63
CA ILE A 241 -0.72 -6.36 1.21
C ILE A 241 -0.44 -5.45 0.02
N PHE A 242 -1.20 -5.62 -1.06
CA PHE A 242 -1.13 -4.80 -2.25
C PHE A 242 -2.51 -4.32 -2.66
N LEU A 243 -2.68 -2.99 -2.73
CA LEU A 243 -3.93 -2.35 -3.11
C LEU A 243 -3.71 -1.48 -4.35
N GLN A 244 -4.65 -1.50 -5.27
CA GLN A 244 -4.65 -0.61 -6.43
C GLN A 244 -6.05 -0.06 -6.68
N ASP A 245 -6.15 1.27 -6.92
CA ASP A 245 -7.43 1.95 -7.15
C ASP A 245 -8.47 1.67 -6.05
N CYS A 246 -8.02 1.60 -4.78
CA CYS A 246 -8.84 1.28 -3.62
C CYS A 246 -9.09 2.50 -2.73
N ASN A 247 -10.19 2.50 -1.98
CA ASN A 247 -10.54 3.60 -1.08
C ASN A 247 -11.00 3.08 0.28
N ARG A 248 -10.68 3.83 1.37
CA ARG A 248 -11.15 3.53 2.74
C ARG A 248 -10.80 2.11 3.20
N TYR A 249 -9.51 1.86 3.26
CA TYR A 249 -8.94 0.66 3.84
C TYR A 249 -8.33 0.95 5.19
N THR A 250 -8.57 0.09 6.15
CA THR A 250 -7.91 0.15 7.46
C THR A 250 -7.10 -1.13 7.68
N MET A 251 -5.80 -1.01 7.88
CA MET A 251 -4.93 -2.06 8.39
C MET A 251 -4.59 -1.72 9.84
N ASN A 252 -4.99 -2.57 10.77
CA ASN A 252 -4.76 -2.37 12.21
C ASN A 252 -4.18 -3.63 12.86
N ASN A 253 -3.11 -3.47 13.64
CA ASN A 253 -2.42 -4.58 14.30
C ASN A 253 -2.03 -5.73 13.35
N VAL A 254 -1.58 -5.37 12.14
CA VAL A 254 -1.08 -6.32 11.14
C VAL A 254 0.45 -6.41 11.23
N THR A 255 0.98 -7.62 11.30
CA THR A 255 2.41 -7.85 11.09
C THR A 255 2.65 -8.22 9.62
N ALA A 256 3.36 -7.39 8.85
CA ALA A 256 3.74 -7.63 7.45
C ALA A 256 5.26 -7.79 7.37
N ARG A 257 5.75 -9.02 7.24
CA ARG A 257 7.17 -9.32 7.38
C ARG A 257 7.74 -10.22 6.30
N ASN A 258 9.07 -10.19 6.18
CA ASN A 258 9.84 -11.11 5.36
C ASN A 258 9.29 -11.25 3.92
N TYR A 259 8.78 -10.16 3.35
CA TYR A 259 8.34 -10.17 1.97
C TYR A 259 9.50 -9.83 1.04
N ASN A 260 9.49 -10.41 -0.12
CA ASN A 260 10.50 -10.20 -1.17
C ASN A 260 10.27 -8.93 -2.00
N GLY A 261 9.65 -7.94 -1.43
CA GLY A 261 9.33 -6.61 -1.91
C GLY A 261 8.87 -5.77 -0.71
N ASP A 262 7.70 -5.15 -0.79
CA ASP A 262 7.15 -4.27 0.24
C ASP A 262 6.35 -5.01 1.32
N GLY A 263 6.26 -4.44 2.50
CA GLY A 263 5.34 -4.89 3.55
C GLY A 263 3.89 -4.54 3.17
N ILE A 264 3.56 -3.27 3.14
CA ILE A 264 2.24 -2.76 2.74
C ILE A 264 2.42 -1.76 1.62
N SER A 265 1.86 -2.03 0.45
CA SER A 265 1.92 -1.17 -0.74
C SER A 265 0.52 -0.87 -1.26
N PHE A 266 0.28 0.38 -1.60
CA PHE A 266 -0.98 0.81 -2.19
C PHE A 266 -0.76 1.91 -3.22
N GLN A 267 -1.40 1.76 -4.40
CA GLN A 267 -1.23 2.60 -5.58
C GLN A 267 -2.58 3.19 -5.99
N ILE A 268 -2.64 4.50 -6.24
CA ILE A 268 -3.87 5.22 -6.65
C ILE A 268 -5.00 5.00 -5.62
N CYS A 269 -4.65 5.00 -4.34
CA CYS A 269 -5.57 4.69 -3.26
C CYS A 269 -5.87 5.92 -2.40
N HIS A 270 -7.08 6.01 -1.85
CA HIS A 270 -7.48 7.16 -1.06
C HIS A 270 -8.02 6.72 0.31
N ASP A 271 -7.73 7.53 1.34
CA ASP A 271 -8.18 7.25 2.72
C ASP A 271 -7.72 5.88 3.25
N ILE A 272 -6.45 5.59 3.04
CA ILE A 272 -5.83 4.36 3.56
C ILE A 272 -5.26 4.63 4.94
N VAL A 273 -5.68 3.84 5.92
CA VAL A 273 -5.18 3.88 7.30
C VAL A 273 -4.29 2.69 7.56
N VAL A 274 -3.04 2.95 7.98
CA VAL A 274 -2.09 1.95 8.46
C VAL A 274 -1.72 2.31 9.88
N GLU A 275 -2.26 1.59 10.85
CA GLU A 275 -2.06 1.90 12.26
C GLU A 275 -1.74 0.68 13.12
N ASN A 276 -0.91 0.88 14.14
CA ASN A 276 -0.48 -0.16 15.07
C ASN A 276 0.15 -1.38 14.38
N CYS A 277 0.59 -1.24 13.12
CA CYS A 277 1.17 -2.32 12.32
C CYS A 277 2.65 -2.48 12.58
N HIS A 278 3.16 -3.69 12.27
CA HIS A 278 4.56 -4.05 12.42
C HIS A 278 5.09 -4.55 11.06
N CYS A 279 5.78 -3.67 10.30
CA CYS A 279 6.36 -4.03 9.00
C CYS A 279 7.87 -4.18 9.13
N HIS A 280 8.38 -5.40 8.95
CA HIS A 280 9.81 -5.63 9.17
C HIS A 280 10.42 -6.75 8.32
N GLY A 281 11.72 -6.65 8.09
CA GLY A 281 12.47 -7.66 7.34
C GLY A 281 12.09 -7.77 5.87
N ASN A 282 11.35 -6.80 5.34
CA ASN A 282 10.96 -6.78 3.94
C ASN A 282 12.14 -6.36 3.05
N GLN A 283 12.17 -6.88 1.82
CA GLN A 283 13.27 -6.61 0.90
C GLN A 283 13.35 -5.14 0.54
N ASP A 284 12.22 -4.50 0.27
CA ASP A 284 12.19 -3.13 -0.19
C ASP A 284 11.61 -2.19 0.88
N LEU A 285 10.34 -1.98 0.97
CA LEU A 285 9.74 -0.92 1.76
C LEU A 285 8.90 -1.47 2.93
N GLY A 286 8.83 -0.74 4.03
CA GLY A 286 7.91 -1.05 5.12
C GLY A 286 6.48 -0.71 4.74
N VAL A 287 6.22 0.58 4.48
CA VAL A 287 4.93 1.10 4.00
C VAL A 287 5.17 1.98 2.77
N HIS A 288 4.41 1.74 1.71
CA HIS A 288 4.55 2.38 0.40
C HIS A 288 3.23 3.03 -0.05
N PRO A 289 2.89 4.22 0.42
CA PRO A 289 1.90 5.04 -0.26
C PRO A 289 2.45 5.45 -1.63
N GLY A 290 1.76 5.08 -2.71
CA GLY A 290 2.28 5.27 -4.07
C GLY A 290 1.26 5.87 -5.05
N SER A 291 1.76 6.23 -6.20
CA SER A 291 1.08 6.64 -7.43
C SER A 291 -0.22 7.43 -7.25
N GLY A 292 -0.11 8.69 -6.77
CA GLY A 292 -1.28 9.58 -6.69
C GLY A 292 -2.27 9.26 -5.58
N SER A 293 -1.87 8.45 -4.61
CA SER A 293 -2.68 8.19 -3.41
C SER A 293 -2.90 9.46 -2.60
N GLN A 294 -4.07 9.60 -2.02
CA GLN A 294 -4.44 10.78 -1.24
C GLN A 294 -4.91 10.42 0.16
N ARG A 295 -4.57 11.28 1.11
CA ARG A 295 -4.94 11.19 2.51
C ARG A 295 -4.54 9.87 3.20
N PRO A 296 -3.36 9.27 2.92
CA PRO A 296 -2.92 8.14 3.72
C PRO A 296 -2.66 8.61 5.17
N LEU A 297 -3.10 7.80 6.13
CA LEU A 297 -2.82 7.97 7.56
C LEU A 297 -1.95 6.81 8.03
N ILE A 298 -0.70 7.10 8.39
CA ILE A 298 0.31 6.09 8.79
C ILE A 298 0.75 6.44 10.21
N ARG A 299 0.21 5.74 11.22
CA ARG A 299 0.47 6.10 12.61
C ARG A 299 0.70 4.92 13.55
N HIS A 300 1.48 5.15 14.60
CA HIS A 300 1.75 4.18 15.66
C HIS A 300 2.35 2.85 15.17
N ASN A 301 3.03 2.86 14.02
CA ASN A 301 3.61 1.65 13.42
C ASN A 301 5.05 1.42 13.90
N LYS A 302 5.49 0.15 13.85
CA LYS A 302 6.88 -0.27 14.00
C LYS A 302 7.42 -0.70 12.64
N LEU A 303 8.36 0.07 12.08
CA LEU A 303 8.87 -0.12 10.72
C LEU A 303 10.39 -0.30 10.77
N HIS A 304 10.87 -1.55 10.72
CA HIS A 304 12.32 -1.77 10.91
C HIS A 304 12.89 -2.88 10.03
N ASP A 305 14.21 -2.79 9.82
CA ASP A 305 14.96 -3.78 9.06
C ASP A 305 14.44 -3.99 7.61
N ASN A 306 13.77 -2.98 7.05
CA ASN A 306 13.36 -2.92 5.64
C ASN A 306 14.43 -2.19 4.80
N GLY A 307 14.22 -2.02 3.51
CA GLY A 307 15.00 -1.10 2.68
C GLY A 307 14.79 0.34 3.09
N ILE A 308 13.53 0.78 3.14
CA ILE A 308 13.07 2.09 3.60
C ILE A 308 11.88 1.88 4.54
N GLY A 309 11.75 2.71 5.58
CA GLY A 309 10.62 2.62 6.51
C GLY A 309 9.30 3.06 5.88
N ILE A 310 9.20 4.32 5.49
CA ILE A 310 8.06 4.90 4.76
C ILE A 310 8.56 5.53 3.46
N PHE A 311 7.97 5.14 2.34
CA PHE A 311 8.34 5.64 1.03
C PHE A 311 7.14 6.28 0.33
N TRP A 312 7.07 7.60 0.39
CA TRP A 312 6.11 8.38 -0.39
C TRP A 312 6.55 8.39 -1.84
N CYS A 313 5.72 7.91 -2.74
CA CYS A 313 6.15 7.69 -4.11
C CYS A 313 5.08 8.10 -5.12
N TRP A 314 5.41 9.17 -5.86
CA TRP A 314 4.77 9.59 -7.09
C TRP A 314 3.38 10.22 -6.94
N GLY A 315 3.36 11.40 -6.32
CA GLY A 315 2.16 12.24 -6.28
C GLY A 315 1.23 11.95 -5.12
N VAL A 316 1.78 11.47 -4.02
CA VAL A 316 1.03 11.28 -2.77
C VAL A 316 0.77 12.63 -2.11
N ARG A 317 -0.49 12.88 -1.70
CA ARG A 317 -0.90 14.18 -1.18
C ARG A 317 -1.80 14.08 0.03
N TYR A 318 -1.74 15.15 0.86
CA TYR A 318 -2.60 15.33 2.02
C TYR A 318 -2.51 14.20 3.04
N GLY A 319 -1.38 13.52 3.09
CA GLY A 319 -1.13 12.41 3.99
C GLY A 319 -0.52 12.85 5.32
N LEU A 320 -0.64 11.97 6.30
CA LEU A 320 -0.04 12.14 7.62
C LEU A 320 0.72 10.89 8.03
N ALA A 321 2.00 11.05 8.39
CA ALA A 321 2.78 10.02 9.06
C ALA A 321 3.19 10.50 10.45
N GLU A 322 2.67 9.88 11.51
CA GLU A 322 2.92 10.33 12.87
C GLU A 322 3.11 9.18 13.86
N HIS A 323 3.86 9.47 14.93
CA HIS A 323 4.08 8.53 16.03
C HIS A 323 4.62 7.14 15.61
N ASN A 324 5.29 7.05 14.47
CA ASN A 324 5.90 5.80 14.01
C ASN A 324 7.30 5.61 14.62
N SER A 325 7.61 4.37 14.98
CA SER A 325 8.96 3.93 15.34
C SER A 325 9.62 3.31 14.11
N ILE A 326 10.61 4.00 13.54
CA ILE A 326 11.24 3.68 12.26
C ILE A 326 12.73 3.40 12.53
N GLN A 327 13.18 2.13 12.41
CA GLN A 327 14.49 1.76 12.91
C GLN A 327 15.26 0.85 11.95
N ARG A 328 16.58 0.99 11.89
CA ARG A 328 17.52 0.12 11.16
C ARG A 328 17.09 -0.22 9.72
N ASN A 329 16.40 0.70 9.05
CA ASN A 329 16.12 0.53 7.64
C ASN A 329 17.39 0.77 6.83
N ARG A 330 17.69 -0.10 5.86
CA ARG A 330 19.00 -0.18 5.17
C ARG A 330 19.37 1.08 4.40
N ASN A 331 18.41 1.86 3.93
CA ASN A 331 18.66 3.11 3.22
C ASN A 331 18.13 4.30 4.02
N PHE A 332 16.83 4.52 4.05
CA PHE A 332 16.22 5.71 4.60
C PHE A 332 15.15 5.37 5.65
N GLY A 333 15.00 6.25 6.64
CA GLY A 333 13.86 6.15 7.54
C GLY A 333 12.56 6.51 6.81
N ILE A 334 12.49 7.73 6.31
CA ILE A 334 11.39 8.25 5.48
C ILE A 334 11.97 8.81 4.20
N SER A 335 11.31 8.58 3.07
CA SER A 335 11.71 9.14 1.79
C SER A 335 10.50 9.68 1.04
N ILE A 336 10.62 10.89 0.47
CA ILE A 336 9.56 11.60 -0.25
C ILE A 336 10.14 12.21 -1.53
N GLY A 337 9.38 12.33 -2.62
CA GLY A 337 9.93 12.78 -3.90
C GLY A 337 8.89 13.28 -4.88
N HIS A 338 8.89 12.71 -6.07
CA HIS A 338 8.17 13.15 -7.25
C HIS A 338 6.71 13.54 -6.98
N CYS A 339 6.43 14.85 -7.00
CA CYS A 339 5.08 15.39 -6.85
C CYS A 339 4.35 15.00 -5.54
N ASP A 340 5.08 14.50 -4.53
CA ASP A 340 4.55 14.22 -3.21
C ASP A 340 4.42 15.52 -2.43
N THR A 341 3.22 16.06 -2.29
CA THR A 341 3.00 17.42 -1.81
C THR A 341 1.95 17.47 -0.71
N ASP A 342 2.06 18.53 0.12
CA ASP A 342 1.05 18.82 1.13
C ASP A 342 0.87 17.70 2.19
N ASN A 343 1.96 16.97 2.49
CA ASN A 343 1.98 15.91 3.50
C ASN A 343 2.63 16.40 4.80
N ILE A 344 2.27 15.78 5.91
CA ILE A 344 2.84 16.02 7.23
C ILE A 344 3.55 14.78 7.75
N MET A 345 4.78 14.95 8.23
CA MET A 345 5.57 13.92 8.89
C MET A 345 5.95 14.46 10.28
N ARG A 346 5.31 13.96 11.34
CA ARG A 346 5.50 14.51 12.69
C ARG A 346 5.55 13.44 13.78
N PHE A 347 6.19 13.79 14.89
CA PHE A 347 6.30 12.92 16.08
C PHE A 347 6.86 11.52 15.82
N ASN A 348 7.53 11.30 14.68
CA ASN A 348 8.14 10.02 14.40
C ASN A 348 9.51 9.90 15.09
N THR A 349 9.85 8.69 15.51
CA THR A 349 11.19 8.36 16.01
C THR A 349 11.93 7.56 14.95
N VAL A 350 12.94 8.16 14.32
CA VAL A 350 13.76 7.55 13.26
C VAL A 350 15.15 7.24 13.83
N VAL A 351 15.55 5.97 13.82
CA VAL A 351 16.80 5.52 14.46
C VAL A 351 17.60 4.63 13.52
N ASP A 352 18.90 4.83 13.48
CA ASP A 352 19.87 3.98 12.78
C ASP A 352 19.52 3.72 11.32
N SER A 353 19.04 4.74 10.59
CA SER A 353 18.84 4.65 9.14
C SER A 353 20.19 4.48 8.43
N GLY A 354 20.28 3.57 7.46
CA GLY A 354 21.55 3.22 6.82
C GLY A 354 22.24 4.35 6.05
N LYS A 355 21.46 5.33 5.54
CA LYS A 355 21.98 6.49 4.78
C LYS A 355 21.46 7.82 5.33
N VAL A 356 20.16 8.08 5.27
CA VAL A 356 19.54 9.34 5.67
C VAL A 356 18.33 9.06 6.55
N GLY A 357 18.11 9.89 7.57
CA GLY A 357 16.90 9.81 8.40
C GLY A 357 15.64 10.12 7.62
N ILE A 358 15.54 11.35 7.10
CA ILE A 358 14.42 11.80 6.24
C ILE A 358 14.99 12.40 4.96
N LEU A 359 14.60 11.87 3.80
CA LEU A 359 15.10 12.28 2.49
C LEU A 359 13.99 12.86 1.60
N PHE A 360 14.22 14.10 1.14
CA PHE A 360 13.52 14.66 -0.02
C PHE A 360 14.37 14.40 -1.27
N ARG A 361 13.90 13.55 -2.15
CA ARG A 361 14.66 13.09 -3.32
C ARG A 361 14.69 14.15 -4.43
N ASP A 362 15.83 14.29 -5.10
CA ASP A 362 15.96 14.95 -6.40
C ASP A 362 15.32 14.07 -7.50
N ASP A 363 13.98 14.04 -7.54
CA ASP A 363 13.20 13.16 -8.40
C ASP A 363 11.94 13.89 -8.91
N ALA A 364 12.11 14.80 -9.85
CA ALA A 364 11.01 15.54 -10.47
C ALA A 364 10.86 15.17 -11.95
N ARG A 365 10.51 13.95 -12.26
CA ARG A 365 10.42 13.40 -13.64
C ARG A 365 9.50 14.17 -14.60
N GLY A 366 9.17 15.39 -14.31
CA GLY A 366 8.38 16.29 -15.10
C GLY A 366 8.62 17.73 -14.66
N LYS A 367 8.02 18.68 -15.34
CA LYS A 367 8.15 20.08 -15.01
C LYS A 367 7.50 20.37 -13.64
N ASP A 368 8.27 20.94 -12.72
CA ASP A 368 7.81 21.36 -11.39
C ASP A 368 7.20 20.27 -10.49
N PHE A 369 7.49 18.98 -10.75
CA PHE A 369 6.98 17.87 -9.97
C PHE A 369 7.84 17.56 -8.74
N TRP A 370 8.18 18.57 -7.95
CA TRP A 370 8.97 18.45 -6.74
C TRP A 370 8.12 18.16 -5.50
N ALA A 371 8.76 17.69 -4.44
CA ALA A 371 8.11 17.41 -3.16
C ALA A 371 7.83 18.70 -2.36
N ASN A 372 6.91 19.52 -2.84
CA ASN A 372 6.65 20.85 -2.32
C ASN A 372 5.62 20.87 -1.18
N ARG A 373 5.65 21.93 -0.35
CA ARG A 373 4.65 22.24 0.68
C ARG A 373 4.45 21.14 1.74
N ASN A 374 5.47 20.36 1.98
CA ASN A 374 5.43 19.35 3.04
C ASN A 374 5.85 19.93 4.38
N VAL A 375 5.42 19.30 5.47
CA VAL A 375 5.78 19.68 6.84
C VAL A 375 6.53 18.53 7.52
N ILE A 376 7.69 18.83 8.09
CA ILE A 376 8.47 17.90 8.91
C ILE A 376 8.63 18.55 10.27
N GLU A 377 7.93 18.03 11.28
CA GLU A 377 7.93 18.67 12.59
C GLU A 377 7.98 17.68 13.75
N ASP A 378 8.60 18.10 14.84
CA ASP A 378 8.62 17.36 16.11
C ASP A 378 9.09 15.90 16.00
N ASN A 379 9.89 15.56 14.96
CA ASN A 379 10.45 14.22 14.82
C ASN A 379 11.75 14.10 15.64
N LYS A 380 12.03 12.90 16.11
CA LYS A 380 13.29 12.54 16.75
C LYS A 380 14.10 11.65 15.81
N ILE A 381 15.25 12.13 15.35
CA ILE A 381 16.13 11.45 14.39
C ILE A 381 17.44 11.14 15.09
N ILE A 382 17.81 9.86 15.15
CA ILE A 382 18.98 9.39 15.89
C ILE A 382 19.86 8.55 14.97
N ASN A 383 21.16 8.84 14.95
CA ASN A 383 22.19 8.01 14.29
C ASN A 383 21.91 7.71 12.82
N SER A 384 21.68 8.70 12.00
CA SER A 384 21.43 8.48 10.56
C SER A 384 22.72 8.23 9.79
N GLY A 385 22.71 7.25 8.88
CA GLY A 385 23.79 6.91 7.98
C GLY A 385 25.02 6.28 8.62
N ALA A 386 26.00 5.97 7.79
CA ALA A 386 27.33 5.52 8.21
C ALA A 386 28.18 6.73 8.67
N ALA A 387 29.46 6.80 8.30
CA ALA A 387 30.36 7.87 8.70
C ALA A 387 29.93 9.28 8.27
N ASP A 388 29.29 9.40 7.11
CA ASP A 388 28.82 10.65 6.50
C ASP A 388 27.29 10.80 6.56
N GLY A 389 26.66 10.29 7.61
CA GLY A 389 25.21 10.25 7.76
C GLY A 389 24.57 11.64 7.85
N ILE A 390 23.37 11.74 7.33
CA ILE A 390 22.58 12.97 7.29
C ILE A 390 21.24 12.71 8.00
N GLY A 391 20.89 13.60 8.95
CA GLY A 391 19.61 13.53 9.63
C GLY A 391 18.44 13.81 8.68
N ILE A 392 18.41 15.02 8.09
CA ILE A 392 17.44 15.42 7.07
C ILE A 392 18.20 15.90 5.84
N LEU A 393 17.86 15.38 4.67
CA LEU A 393 18.40 15.80 3.39
C LEU A 393 17.29 16.30 2.49
N ILE A 394 17.40 17.54 1.98
CA ILE A 394 16.43 18.13 1.07
C ILE A 394 17.14 18.44 -0.24
N GLU A 395 16.69 17.82 -1.32
CA GLU A 395 17.32 17.88 -2.64
C GLU A 395 16.37 18.45 -3.71
N GLY A 396 16.97 18.73 -4.86
CA GLY A 396 16.29 19.23 -6.04
C GLY A 396 15.71 20.62 -5.86
N GLN A 397 14.70 20.98 -6.62
CA GLN A 397 14.02 22.28 -6.52
C GLN A 397 12.80 22.23 -5.57
N THR A 398 12.90 21.40 -4.54
CA THR A 398 11.88 21.34 -3.48
C THR A 398 11.68 22.72 -2.85
N ARG A 399 10.41 23.14 -2.65
CA ARG A 399 10.10 24.48 -2.15
C ARG A 399 8.88 24.47 -1.22
N ASP A 400 8.74 25.60 -0.50
CA ASP A 400 7.62 25.85 0.42
C ASP A 400 7.47 24.79 1.53
N THR A 401 8.57 24.12 1.88
CA THR A 401 8.61 23.07 2.89
C THR A 401 8.94 23.69 4.27
N GLN A 402 8.31 23.15 5.32
CA GLN A 402 8.57 23.56 6.69
C GLN A 402 9.30 22.43 7.44
N VAL A 403 10.40 22.79 8.08
CA VAL A 403 11.19 21.88 8.93
C VAL A 403 11.34 22.53 10.29
N ARG A 404 10.61 22.06 11.29
CA ARG A 404 10.60 22.75 12.60
C ARG A 404 10.60 21.78 13.77
N ASN A 405 11.19 22.19 14.86
CA ASN A 405 11.20 21.49 16.15
C ASN A 405 11.76 20.05 16.09
N ASN A 406 12.46 19.65 15.02
CA ASN A 406 13.01 18.30 14.93
C ASN A 406 14.26 18.18 15.83
N VAL A 407 14.34 17.08 16.58
CA VAL A 407 15.49 16.75 17.42
C VAL A 407 16.38 15.76 16.70
N ILE A 408 17.57 16.18 16.28
CA ILE A 408 18.54 15.35 15.56
C ILE A 408 19.73 15.07 16.47
N ILE A 409 20.00 13.80 16.73
CA ILE A 409 21.01 13.35 17.70
C ILE A 409 21.97 12.36 17.03
N GLU A 410 23.27 12.59 17.22
CA GLU A 410 24.29 11.61 16.88
C GLU A 410 25.00 11.12 18.16
N LYS A 411 24.91 9.84 18.44
CA LYS A 411 25.47 9.21 19.65
C LYS A 411 26.76 8.43 19.41
N ARG A 412 27.17 8.23 18.16
CA ARG A 412 28.28 7.36 17.78
C ARG A 412 29.66 8.07 17.76
N GLY A 413 29.69 9.31 18.20
CA GLY A 413 30.91 10.12 18.26
C GLY A 413 31.15 11.02 17.06
N PRO A 414 32.22 11.84 17.08
CA PRO A 414 32.48 12.83 16.05
C PRO A 414 32.84 12.17 14.72
N MET A 415 32.08 12.45 13.71
CA MET A 415 32.30 12.08 12.32
C MET A 415 31.77 13.19 11.42
N ASN A 416 31.97 13.14 10.10
CA ASN A 416 31.48 14.14 9.13
C ASN A 416 29.96 14.04 8.94
N ARG A 417 29.20 14.13 10.05
CA ARG A 417 27.75 14.00 10.03
C ARG A 417 27.06 15.34 10.02
N ILE A 418 25.97 15.43 9.29
CA ILE A 418 25.22 16.65 9.05
C ILE A 418 23.81 16.48 9.59
N ALA A 419 23.39 17.38 10.48
CA ALA A 419 22.03 17.35 11.00
C ALA A 419 21.00 17.57 9.88
N ILE A 420 21.13 18.69 9.16
CA ILE A 420 20.27 19.04 8.03
C ILE A 420 21.15 19.50 6.87
N LYS A 421 20.99 18.87 5.71
CA LYS A 421 21.65 19.25 4.47
C LYS A 421 20.61 19.72 3.47
N ILE A 422 20.81 20.91 2.94
CA ILE A 422 19.93 21.55 1.96
C ILE A 422 20.75 21.78 0.70
N GLN A 423 20.27 21.30 -0.42
CA GLN A 423 20.90 21.58 -1.72
C GLN A 423 20.60 23.01 -2.18
N LYS A 424 21.46 23.51 -3.09
CA LYS A 424 21.46 24.92 -3.53
C LYS A 424 20.17 25.36 -4.23
N ASP A 425 19.46 24.41 -4.87
CA ASP A 425 18.29 24.72 -5.69
C ASP A 425 16.95 24.63 -4.91
N VAL A 426 17.03 24.31 -3.62
CA VAL A 426 15.88 24.30 -2.70
C VAL A 426 15.42 25.72 -2.43
N GLY A 427 14.12 25.99 -2.59
CA GLY A 427 13.54 27.32 -2.45
C GLY A 427 12.54 27.45 -1.31
N ASN A 428 12.45 28.67 -0.73
CA ASN A 428 11.44 29.04 0.27
C ASN A 428 11.25 28.01 1.40
N LEU A 429 12.35 27.59 2.01
CA LEU A 429 12.35 26.67 3.15
C LEU A 429 12.18 27.45 4.46
N LYS A 430 11.28 27.00 5.32
CA LYS A 430 11.15 27.50 6.70
C LYS A 430 11.76 26.48 7.67
N LEU A 431 12.82 26.90 8.36
CA LEU A 431 13.51 26.13 9.40
C LEU A 431 13.02 26.53 10.78
#